data_75ef646efdcfdd0fa1903a1980417561
#
_entry.id   75ef646efdcfdd0fa1903a1980417561
#
_cell.length_a   1.000
_cell.length_b   1.000
_cell.length_c   1.000
_cell.angle_alpha   90.00
_cell.angle_beta   90.00
_cell.angle_gamma   90.00
#
_symmetry.space_group_name_H-M   'P 1'
#
loop_
_entity.id
_entity.type
_entity.pdbx_description
1 polymer ?
#
loop_
_entity_poly.entity_id
_entity_poly.type
_entity_poly.pdbx_seq_one_letter_code
_entity_poly.pdbx_strand_id
1 'polypeptide(L)'
;MQATDPLFALNAHVEPGRAARQVPDDLGVGASLGHFKRYEVLRCVGEGGMGRVYHAHDPMLRRDVAIKVMRPDVPESERRRFRREAIFGARFCHPSIVRVFDMGELRGDDGKVVEWFTMEYLPGSDLERVLARAAAQGQRLPLLSVVDIFRQVLAALHYAHECAVVHRDVKPANIFVTRDPNTRFLTTKLLDFGIALDLEGPARLEVLCGNPFYMAPEQTEIGGAIDARADVYAAGLTFYEVLTGRHPFEDLREAPVEAVFAAQRRRVPLPPSALLGRDTPPRLASAVDMIFERASAKDPEERFQSARDMMEAMLVFLSPV
;
A
#
# COMPACT_ATOMS: atom_id res chain seq x y z
N MET A 1 8.25 2.69 -33.08
CA MET A 1 6.83 2.70 -32.65
C MET A 1 6.83 2.14 -31.25
N GLN A 2 6.87 3.03 -30.25
CA GLN A 2 6.91 2.63 -28.84
C GLN A 2 5.50 2.17 -28.46
N ALA A 3 5.37 0.90 -28.12
CA ALA A 3 4.16 0.37 -27.53
C ALA A 3 3.91 1.13 -26.23
N THR A 4 2.81 1.87 -26.15
CA THR A 4 2.35 2.50 -24.91
C THR A 4 2.03 1.38 -23.92
N ASP A 5 2.80 1.33 -22.85
CA ASP A 5 2.61 0.38 -21.75
C ASP A 5 1.15 0.50 -21.25
N PRO A 6 0.34 -0.58 -21.31
CA PRO A 6 -1.09 -0.56 -20.95
C PRO A 6 -1.35 -0.04 -19.53
N LEU A 7 -0.42 -0.25 -18.59
CA LEU A 7 -0.52 0.24 -17.21
C LEU A 7 -0.65 1.77 -17.15
N PHE A 8 -0.08 2.48 -18.12
CA PHE A 8 -0.07 3.94 -18.16
C PHE A 8 -1.14 4.55 -19.04
N ALA A 9 -1.67 3.83 -20.00
CA ALA A 9 -2.94 4.20 -20.62
C ALA A 9 -4.05 4.28 -19.56
N LEU A 10 -3.96 3.43 -18.52
CA LEU A 10 -4.86 3.44 -17.36
C LEU A 10 -4.60 4.63 -16.41
N ASN A 11 -3.40 5.19 -16.37
CA ASN A 11 -3.04 6.33 -15.51
C ASN A 11 -3.03 7.69 -16.25
N ALA A 12 -3.21 7.73 -17.57
CA ALA A 12 -3.06 8.93 -18.41
C ALA A 12 -4.12 10.02 -18.20
N HIS A 13 -5.13 9.82 -17.36
CA HIS A 13 -6.17 10.80 -17.05
C HIS A 13 -6.06 11.46 -15.68
N VAL A 14 -4.86 11.62 -15.15
CA VAL A 14 -4.60 12.68 -14.16
C VAL A 14 -4.34 13.95 -14.96
N GLU A 15 -5.41 14.64 -15.39
CA GLU A 15 -5.30 15.93 -16.05
C GLU A 15 -4.50 16.91 -15.16
N PRO A 16 -3.40 17.48 -15.66
CA PRO A 16 -2.81 18.68 -15.08
C PRO A 16 -3.66 19.85 -15.56
N GLY A 17 -4.66 20.25 -14.80
CA GLY A 17 -5.42 21.44 -15.19
C GLY A 17 -6.89 21.41 -14.85
N ARG A 18 -7.19 21.46 -13.59
CA ARG A 18 -8.39 22.18 -13.13
C ARG A 18 -7.98 23.13 -12.02
N ALA A 19 -8.37 24.37 -12.22
CA ALA A 19 -8.20 25.49 -11.32
C ALA A 19 -8.26 25.09 -9.85
N ALA A 20 -7.38 25.69 -9.04
CA ALA A 20 -7.36 25.59 -7.59
C ALA A 20 -8.81 25.54 -7.06
N ARG A 21 -9.30 24.33 -6.75
CA ARG A 21 -10.50 24.23 -5.93
C ARG A 21 -10.09 24.85 -4.60
N GLN A 22 -10.83 25.86 -4.18
CA GLN A 22 -10.70 26.43 -2.85
C GLN A 22 -10.55 25.29 -1.85
N VAL A 23 -9.50 25.35 -1.05
CA VAL A 23 -9.29 24.43 0.06
C VAL A 23 -10.50 24.57 0.96
N PRO A 24 -11.27 23.52 1.23
CA PRO A 24 -12.47 23.65 2.04
C PRO A 24 -12.10 24.14 3.44
N ASP A 25 -12.81 25.16 3.93
CA ASP A 25 -12.66 25.74 5.28
C ASP A 25 -13.05 24.78 6.42
N ASP A 26 -13.48 23.57 6.10
CA ASP A 26 -14.08 22.60 7.02
C ASP A 26 -13.09 21.84 7.93
N LEU A 27 -11.79 22.12 7.82
CA LEU A 27 -10.80 21.61 8.80
C LEU A 27 -10.79 22.46 10.08
N GLY A 28 -11.59 23.53 10.20
CA GLY A 28 -11.58 24.45 11.35
C GLY A 28 -10.23 25.17 11.54
N VAL A 29 -9.35 25.08 10.57
CA VAL A 29 -8.08 25.78 10.50
C VAL A 29 -8.30 26.88 9.47
N GLY A 30 -8.73 28.04 9.95
CA GLY A 30 -9.08 29.17 9.11
C GLY A 30 -8.02 29.54 8.09
N ALA A 31 -8.32 30.49 7.21
CA ALA A 31 -7.63 31.00 6.00
C ALA A 31 -6.08 30.88 5.90
N SER A 32 -5.41 30.30 6.88
CA SER A 32 -3.96 30.02 6.90
C SER A 32 -3.57 28.68 6.27
N LEU A 33 -4.53 27.88 5.72
CA LEU A 33 -4.21 26.71 4.90
C LEU A 33 -3.50 27.07 3.60
N GLY A 34 -3.46 28.35 3.21
CA GLY A 34 -2.60 28.82 2.14
C GLY A 34 -1.10 28.63 2.41
N HIS A 35 -0.72 28.57 3.70
CA HIS A 35 0.67 28.44 4.11
C HIS A 35 0.77 27.53 5.33
N PHE A 36 0.98 26.23 5.13
CA PHE A 36 1.48 25.34 6.17
C PHE A 36 2.91 25.76 6.51
N LYS A 37 3.06 26.72 7.41
CA LYS A 37 4.38 27.33 7.67
C LYS A 37 5.00 27.85 6.36
N ARG A 38 5.78 26.98 5.68
CA ARG A 38 6.49 27.32 4.44
C ARG A 38 5.88 26.67 3.19
N TYR A 39 4.93 25.76 3.31
CA TYR A 39 4.41 25.00 2.17
C TYR A 39 3.18 25.70 1.53
N GLU A 40 3.21 25.84 0.23
CA GLU A 40 2.09 26.35 -0.57
C GLU A 40 1.19 25.19 -0.98
N VAL A 41 -0.03 25.14 -0.44
CA VAL A 41 -1.01 24.09 -0.77
C VAL A 41 -1.60 24.35 -2.15
N LEU A 42 -1.46 23.36 -3.05
CA LEU A 42 -1.93 23.46 -4.44
C LEU A 42 -3.32 22.86 -4.61
N ARG A 43 -3.55 21.64 -4.08
CA ARG A 43 -4.86 20.96 -4.18
C ARG A 43 -4.95 19.77 -3.21
N CYS A 44 -6.17 19.38 -2.87
CA CYS A 44 -6.42 18.09 -2.21
C CYS A 44 -6.28 16.96 -3.23
N VAL A 45 -5.53 15.91 -2.89
CA VAL A 45 -5.28 14.75 -3.75
C VAL A 45 -5.87 13.46 -3.21
N GLY A 46 -6.22 13.44 -1.92
CA GLY A 46 -6.85 12.29 -1.28
C GLY A 46 -7.59 12.67 -0.01
N GLU A 47 -8.65 11.94 0.30
CA GLU A 47 -9.41 12.04 1.53
C GLU A 47 -9.70 10.64 2.06
N GLY A 48 -9.52 10.43 3.36
CA GLY A 48 -9.74 9.16 4.03
C GLY A 48 -10.26 9.34 5.47
N GLY A 49 -10.47 8.24 6.16
CA GLY A 49 -10.99 8.24 7.54
C GLY A 49 -10.16 9.07 8.51
N MET A 50 -8.84 8.96 8.44
CA MET A 50 -7.90 9.66 9.34
C MET A 50 -7.67 11.12 8.97
N GLY A 51 -7.86 11.54 7.71
CA GLY A 51 -7.50 12.88 7.29
C GLY A 51 -7.50 13.09 5.79
N ARG A 52 -6.83 14.16 5.38
CA ARG A 52 -6.68 14.57 3.99
C ARG A 52 -5.22 14.63 3.57
N VAL A 53 -4.96 14.38 2.29
CA VAL A 53 -3.65 14.54 1.67
C VAL A 53 -3.72 15.65 0.65
N TYR A 54 -2.80 16.59 0.76
CA TYR A 54 -2.68 17.74 -0.14
C TYR A 54 -1.38 17.65 -0.95
N HIS A 55 -1.47 17.99 -2.23
CA HIS A 55 -0.30 18.32 -3.03
C HIS A 55 0.09 19.76 -2.67
N ALA A 56 1.34 19.99 -2.33
CA ALA A 56 1.89 21.28 -1.96
C ALA A 56 3.28 21.49 -2.57
N HIS A 57 3.69 22.74 -2.67
CA HIS A 57 5.02 23.17 -3.09
C HIS A 57 5.84 23.65 -1.88
N ASP A 58 7.09 23.22 -1.81
CA ASP A 58 8.08 23.75 -0.86
C ASP A 58 8.96 24.76 -1.60
N PRO A 59 8.72 26.08 -1.49
CA PRO A 59 9.46 27.10 -2.22
C PRO A 59 10.91 27.23 -1.76
N MET A 60 11.21 26.83 -0.51
CA MET A 60 12.59 26.86 0.02
C MET A 60 13.46 25.79 -0.64
N LEU A 61 12.94 24.58 -0.80
CA LEU A 61 13.65 23.46 -1.41
C LEU A 61 13.29 23.25 -2.89
N ARG A 62 12.39 24.10 -3.44
CA ARG A 62 11.92 24.06 -4.84
C ARG A 62 11.48 22.68 -5.29
N ARG A 63 10.64 22.06 -4.47
CA ARG A 63 10.13 20.70 -4.74
C ARG A 63 8.67 20.58 -4.36
N ASP A 64 7.98 19.65 -5.00
CA ASP A 64 6.64 19.26 -4.60
C ASP A 64 6.68 18.24 -3.46
N VAL A 65 5.71 18.35 -2.55
CA VAL A 65 5.51 17.47 -1.41
C VAL A 65 4.04 17.09 -1.30
N ALA A 66 3.77 15.96 -0.67
CA ALA A 66 2.44 15.65 -0.18
C ALA A 66 2.38 16.00 1.31
N ILE A 67 1.29 16.63 1.74
CA ILE A 67 1.03 16.95 3.15
C ILE A 67 -0.16 16.13 3.59
N LYS A 68 0.03 15.20 4.52
CA LYS A 68 -1.06 14.47 5.16
C LYS A 68 -1.45 15.21 6.43
N VAL A 69 -2.72 15.58 6.53
CA VAL A 69 -3.28 16.37 7.64
C VAL A 69 -4.35 15.54 8.32
N MET A 70 -4.21 15.34 9.61
CA MET A 70 -5.15 14.56 10.39
C MET A 70 -6.42 15.36 10.67
N ARG A 71 -7.58 14.69 10.76
CA ARG A 71 -8.81 15.33 11.23
C ARG A 71 -8.71 15.66 12.73
N PRO A 72 -9.29 16.77 13.19
CA PRO A 72 -9.17 17.20 14.59
C PRO A 72 -9.83 16.23 15.59
N ASP A 73 -10.91 15.56 15.19
CA ASP A 73 -11.78 14.79 16.08
C ASP A 73 -11.55 13.27 15.98
N VAL A 74 -10.33 12.84 15.64
CA VAL A 74 -9.99 11.41 15.60
C VAL A 74 -9.62 10.86 16.98
N PRO A 75 -9.94 9.59 17.28
CA PRO A 75 -9.55 8.92 18.51
C PRO A 75 -8.03 8.88 18.71
N GLU A 76 -7.57 8.80 19.97
CA GLU A 76 -6.14 8.72 20.30
C GLU A 76 -5.45 7.49 19.67
N SER A 77 -6.18 6.40 19.45
CA SER A 77 -5.66 5.24 18.71
C SER A 77 -5.25 5.58 17.27
N GLU A 78 -6.04 6.40 16.59
CA GLU A 78 -5.75 6.87 15.24
C GLU A 78 -4.61 7.90 15.22
N ARG A 79 -4.53 8.78 16.25
CA ARG A 79 -3.39 9.69 16.43
C ARG A 79 -2.09 8.92 16.57
N ARG A 80 -2.06 7.86 17.39
CA ARG A 80 -0.88 7.00 17.53
C ARG A 80 -0.49 6.34 16.21
N ARG A 81 -1.45 5.88 15.40
CA ARG A 81 -1.19 5.31 14.07
C ARG A 81 -0.57 6.35 13.14
N PHE A 82 -1.15 7.56 13.10
CA PHE A 82 -0.66 8.67 12.29
C PHE A 82 0.79 9.03 12.63
N ARG A 83 1.10 9.19 13.92
CA ARG A 83 2.47 9.45 14.38
C ARG A 83 3.43 8.33 14.03
N ARG A 84 2.99 7.07 14.17
CA ARG A 84 3.81 5.90 13.84
C ARG A 84 4.13 5.84 12.35
N GLU A 85 3.15 6.10 11.49
CA GLU A 85 3.36 6.21 10.04
C GLU A 85 4.44 7.25 9.71
N ALA A 86 4.36 8.44 10.31
CA ALA A 86 5.35 9.48 10.12
C ALA A 86 6.75 9.07 10.62
N ILE A 87 6.84 8.45 11.80
CA ILE A 87 8.11 8.01 12.40
C ILE A 87 8.80 6.95 11.51
N PHE A 88 8.08 5.91 11.10
CA PHE A 88 8.67 4.87 10.24
C PHE A 88 9.02 5.40 8.85
N GLY A 89 8.14 6.22 8.23
CA GLY A 89 8.44 6.85 6.95
C GLY A 89 9.67 7.77 6.99
N ALA A 90 9.99 8.37 8.15
CA ALA A 90 11.19 9.17 8.35
C ALA A 90 12.46 8.32 8.61
N ARG A 91 12.31 7.17 9.28
CA ARG A 91 13.43 6.24 9.59
C ARG A 91 13.92 5.49 8.35
N PHE A 92 13.01 5.15 7.44
CA PHE A 92 13.32 4.31 6.29
C PHE A 92 13.98 5.10 5.16
N CYS A 93 15.02 4.51 4.58
CA CYS A 93 15.70 5.03 3.39
C CYS A 93 15.77 3.93 2.32
N HIS A 94 14.64 3.71 1.62
CA HIS A 94 14.54 2.70 0.58
C HIS A 94 13.78 3.27 -0.63
N PRO A 95 14.19 2.99 -1.88
CA PRO A 95 13.58 3.57 -3.08
C PRO A 95 12.10 3.22 -3.23
N SER A 96 11.66 2.09 -2.70
CA SER A 96 10.26 1.62 -2.77
C SER A 96 9.48 1.79 -1.45
N ILE A 97 9.92 2.66 -0.54
CA ILE A 97 9.14 3.11 0.63
C ILE A 97 8.94 4.61 0.51
N VAL A 98 7.74 5.10 0.85
CA VAL A 98 7.47 6.54 0.86
C VAL A 98 8.31 7.23 1.94
N ARG A 99 8.99 8.30 1.57
CA ARG A 99 9.84 9.05 2.49
C ARG A 99 9.06 10.19 3.13
N VAL A 100 9.09 10.26 4.47
CA VAL A 100 8.59 11.40 5.25
C VAL A 100 9.73 12.39 5.48
N PHE A 101 9.41 13.69 5.39
CA PHE A 101 10.40 14.76 5.48
C PHE A 101 10.29 15.58 6.75
N ASP A 102 9.06 15.84 7.22
CA ASP A 102 8.80 16.71 8.36
C ASP A 102 7.46 16.34 9.00
N MET A 103 7.31 16.63 10.29
CA MET A 103 6.08 16.43 11.03
C MET A 103 5.86 17.60 11.98
N GLY A 104 4.61 17.95 12.23
CA GLY A 104 4.29 19.04 13.14
C GLY A 104 2.83 19.10 13.55
N GLU A 105 2.53 20.12 14.31
CA GLU A 105 1.21 20.43 14.81
C GLU A 105 0.79 21.84 14.38
N LEU A 106 -0.49 22.00 14.11
CA LEU A 106 -1.16 23.28 13.96
C LEU A 106 -2.21 23.41 15.07
N ARG A 107 -2.28 24.58 15.66
CA ARG A 107 -3.31 24.91 16.64
C ARG A 107 -4.31 25.84 15.96
N GLY A 108 -5.55 25.40 15.84
CA GLY A 108 -6.64 26.21 15.34
C GLY A 108 -7.05 27.32 16.32
N ASP A 109 -7.80 28.30 15.84
CA ASP A 109 -8.32 29.40 16.68
C ASP A 109 -9.28 28.90 17.77
N ASP A 110 -9.91 27.74 17.54
CA ASP A 110 -10.75 27.02 18.51
C ASP A 110 -9.96 26.22 19.56
N GLY A 111 -8.62 26.32 19.54
CA GLY A 111 -7.70 25.62 20.43
C GLY A 111 -7.47 24.14 20.07
N LYS A 112 -8.11 23.59 19.05
CA LYS A 112 -7.88 22.23 18.58
C LYS A 112 -6.49 22.09 17.97
N VAL A 113 -5.86 20.95 18.23
CA VAL A 113 -4.55 20.61 17.66
C VAL A 113 -4.75 19.64 16.52
N VAL A 114 -4.22 19.98 15.35
CA VAL A 114 -4.21 19.17 14.13
C VAL A 114 -2.78 18.77 13.82
N GLU A 115 -2.52 17.48 13.78
CA GLU A 115 -1.22 16.92 13.39
C GLU A 115 -1.11 16.77 11.88
N TRP A 116 0.09 16.98 11.36
CA TRP A 116 0.39 16.83 9.95
C TRP A 116 1.81 16.33 9.77
N PHE A 117 2.07 15.70 8.62
CA PHE A 117 3.42 15.42 8.15
C PHE A 117 3.55 15.64 6.65
N THR A 118 4.77 15.91 6.20
CA THR A 118 5.10 16.03 4.79
C THR A 118 5.86 14.80 4.33
N MET A 119 5.57 14.38 3.11
CA MET A 119 6.21 13.24 2.46
C MET A 119 6.49 13.54 0.98
N GLU A 120 7.22 12.66 0.31
CA GLU A 120 7.44 12.77 -1.12
C GLU A 120 6.10 12.78 -1.88
N TYR A 121 5.97 13.72 -2.81
CA TYR A 121 4.83 13.77 -3.72
C TYR A 121 5.03 12.77 -4.87
N LEU A 122 4.06 11.91 -5.07
CA LEU A 122 4.08 10.86 -6.07
C LEU A 122 3.02 11.15 -7.15
N PRO A 123 3.42 11.51 -8.39
CA PRO A 123 2.48 11.64 -9.49
C PRO A 123 2.09 10.25 -10.00
N GLY A 124 0.93 9.75 -9.57
CA GLY A 124 0.49 8.40 -9.89
C GLY A 124 -0.81 8.00 -9.21
N SER A 125 -0.95 6.73 -8.91
CA SER A 125 -2.14 6.18 -8.24
C SER A 125 -1.79 4.96 -7.39
N ASP A 126 -2.62 4.67 -6.37
CA ASP A 126 -2.57 3.39 -5.69
C ASP A 126 -3.05 2.25 -6.61
N LEU A 127 -2.61 1.02 -6.31
CA LEU A 127 -2.96 -0.15 -7.11
C LEU A 127 -4.45 -0.48 -7.07
N GLU A 128 -5.16 -0.17 -6.00
CA GLU A 128 -6.61 -0.41 -5.93
C GLU A 128 -7.33 0.38 -7.02
N ARG A 129 -7.01 1.66 -7.19
CA ARG A 129 -7.55 2.49 -8.27
C ARG A 129 -7.09 2.04 -9.65
N VAL A 130 -5.85 1.57 -9.77
CA VAL A 130 -5.34 1.01 -11.04
C VAL A 130 -6.14 -0.24 -11.43
N LEU A 131 -6.37 -1.16 -10.50
CA LEU A 131 -7.17 -2.37 -10.71
C LEU A 131 -8.62 -2.05 -11.07
N ALA A 132 -9.24 -1.10 -10.36
CA ALA A 132 -10.60 -0.66 -10.65
C ALA A 132 -10.75 -0.10 -12.08
N ARG A 133 -9.77 0.69 -12.55
CA ARG A 133 -9.75 1.21 -13.93
C ARG A 133 -9.55 0.09 -14.96
N ALA A 134 -8.63 -0.84 -14.68
CA ALA A 134 -8.40 -1.99 -15.56
C ALA A 134 -9.68 -2.85 -15.68
N ALA A 135 -10.34 -3.13 -14.57
CA ALA A 135 -11.59 -3.88 -14.54
C ALA A 135 -12.71 -3.18 -15.32
N ALA A 136 -12.84 -1.84 -15.19
CA ALA A 136 -13.82 -1.05 -15.94
C ALA A 136 -13.60 -1.10 -17.47
N GLN A 137 -12.36 -1.41 -17.91
CA GLN A 137 -12.00 -1.58 -19.32
C GLN A 137 -11.98 -3.06 -19.76
N GLY A 138 -12.37 -3.99 -18.89
CA GLY A 138 -12.27 -5.43 -19.15
C GLY A 138 -10.82 -5.93 -19.31
N GLN A 139 -9.85 -5.20 -18.74
CA GLN A 139 -8.42 -5.49 -18.85
C GLN A 139 -7.84 -6.01 -17.55
N ARG A 140 -6.69 -6.63 -17.64
CA ARG A 140 -5.83 -7.01 -16.52
C ARG A 140 -4.45 -6.37 -16.69
N LEU A 141 -3.70 -6.28 -15.60
CA LEU A 141 -2.34 -5.81 -15.67
C LEU A 141 -1.46 -6.85 -16.41
N PRO A 142 -0.54 -6.40 -17.26
CA PRO A 142 0.44 -7.29 -17.87
C PRO A 142 1.29 -7.98 -16.81
N LEU A 143 1.54 -9.29 -16.98
CA LEU A 143 2.33 -10.06 -16.02
C LEU A 143 3.68 -9.41 -15.69
N LEU A 144 4.40 -8.91 -16.68
CA LEU A 144 5.71 -8.26 -16.46
C LEU A 144 5.59 -7.04 -15.55
N SER A 145 4.51 -6.27 -15.69
CA SER A 145 4.24 -5.14 -14.80
C SER A 145 3.92 -5.62 -13.38
N VAL A 146 3.17 -6.72 -13.23
CA VAL A 146 2.88 -7.33 -11.91
C VAL A 146 4.19 -7.81 -11.26
N VAL A 147 5.05 -8.50 -12.00
CA VAL A 147 6.35 -8.98 -11.50
C VAL A 147 7.24 -7.82 -11.07
N ASP A 148 7.32 -6.74 -11.87
CA ASP A 148 8.14 -5.58 -11.52
C ASP A 148 7.61 -4.82 -10.30
N ILE A 149 6.28 -4.69 -10.17
CA ILE A 149 5.64 -4.13 -8.97
C ILE A 149 6.02 -4.95 -7.74
N PHE A 150 5.81 -6.27 -7.79
CA PHE A 150 6.06 -7.13 -6.62
C PHE A 150 7.54 -7.27 -6.29
N ARG A 151 8.43 -7.25 -7.26
CA ARG A 151 9.88 -7.14 -7.02
C ARG A 151 10.21 -5.94 -6.13
N GLN A 152 9.61 -4.79 -6.40
CA GLN A 152 9.83 -3.55 -5.65
C GLN A 152 9.15 -3.58 -4.28
N VAL A 153 7.92 -4.09 -4.18
CA VAL A 153 7.18 -4.25 -2.91
C VAL A 153 7.90 -5.21 -1.97
N LEU A 154 8.31 -6.38 -2.49
CA LEU A 154 8.99 -7.39 -1.67
C LEU A 154 10.39 -6.93 -1.23
N ALA A 155 11.10 -6.15 -2.06
CA ALA A 155 12.34 -5.51 -1.65
C ALA A 155 12.12 -4.49 -0.52
N ALA A 156 11.03 -3.71 -0.58
CA ALA A 156 10.66 -2.76 0.48
C ALA A 156 10.29 -3.48 1.79
N LEU A 157 9.51 -4.56 1.70
CA LEU A 157 9.16 -5.38 2.86
C LEU A 157 10.40 -6.03 3.49
N HIS A 158 11.28 -6.60 2.66
CA HIS A 158 12.53 -7.19 3.14
C HIS A 158 13.37 -6.15 3.91
N TYR A 159 13.53 -4.95 3.35
CA TYR A 159 14.23 -3.85 4.03
C TYR A 159 13.58 -3.47 5.38
N ALA A 160 12.25 -3.38 5.44
CA ALA A 160 11.55 -3.10 6.69
C ALA A 160 11.76 -4.21 7.73
N HIS A 161 11.72 -5.48 7.28
CA HIS A 161 11.97 -6.65 8.13
C HIS A 161 13.41 -6.69 8.69
N GLU A 162 14.41 -6.31 7.87
CA GLU A 162 15.80 -6.13 8.33
C GLU A 162 15.93 -5.02 9.40
N CYS A 163 15.02 -4.03 9.35
CA CYS A 163 14.88 -3.00 10.38
C CYS A 163 14.01 -3.43 11.57
N ALA A 164 13.68 -4.74 11.70
CA ALA A 164 12.80 -5.32 12.71
C ALA A 164 11.36 -4.75 12.70
N VAL A 165 10.83 -4.33 11.54
CA VAL A 165 9.48 -3.76 11.41
C VAL A 165 8.64 -4.62 10.47
N VAL A 166 7.45 -5.05 10.95
CA VAL A 166 6.43 -5.76 10.16
C VAL A 166 5.33 -4.78 9.78
N HIS A 167 4.96 -4.72 8.51
CA HIS A 167 4.00 -3.76 7.96
C HIS A 167 2.55 -4.01 8.40
N ARG A 168 2.10 -5.25 8.32
CA ARG A 168 0.77 -5.79 8.72
C ARG A 168 -0.45 -5.31 7.93
N ASP A 169 -0.29 -4.46 6.92
CA ASP A 169 -1.40 -3.97 6.08
C ASP A 169 -0.99 -3.89 4.60
N VAL A 170 -0.33 -4.94 4.10
CA VAL A 170 0.04 -5.04 2.68
C VAL A 170 -1.22 -5.33 1.87
N LYS A 171 -1.62 -4.38 1.00
CA LYS A 171 -2.80 -4.46 0.14
C LYS A 171 -2.69 -3.47 -1.02
N PRO A 172 -3.50 -3.59 -2.09
CA PRO A 172 -3.42 -2.70 -3.25
C PRO A 172 -3.53 -1.22 -2.92
N ALA A 173 -4.36 -0.83 -1.95
CA ALA A 173 -4.52 0.57 -1.52
C ALA A 173 -3.25 1.18 -0.91
N ASN A 174 -2.36 0.35 -0.35
CA ASN A 174 -1.09 0.78 0.26
C ASN A 174 0.12 0.62 -0.67
N ILE A 175 -0.09 0.26 -1.93
CA ILE A 175 0.94 0.16 -2.96
C ILE A 175 0.68 1.23 -4.01
N PHE A 176 1.56 2.22 -4.08
CA PHE A 176 1.44 3.32 -5.02
C PHE A 176 2.34 3.09 -6.22
N VAL A 177 1.82 3.29 -7.42
CA VAL A 177 2.58 3.17 -8.65
C VAL A 177 2.70 4.53 -9.35
N THR A 178 3.91 4.85 -9.72
CA THR A 178 4.27 6.09 -10.40
C THR A 178 5.30 5.80 -11.49
N ARG A 179 5.64 6.80 -12.27
CA ARG A 179 6.82 6.74 -13.14
C ARG A 179 7.88 7.70 -12.63
N ASP A 180 9.09 7.25 -12.60
CA ASP A 180 10.23 8.14 -12.42
C ASP A 180 10.21 9.21 -13.52
N PRO A 181 10.25 10.50 -13.20
CA PRO A 181 10.10 11.57 -14.17
C PRO A 181 11.26 11.61 -15.19
N ASN A 182 12.43 11.11 -14.81
CA ASN A 182 13.65 11.17 -15.63
C ASN A 182 13.81 9.91 -16.49
N THR A 183 13.65 8.74 -15.88
CA THR A 183 13.89 7.45 -16.54
C THR A 183 12.64 6.86 -17.20
N ARG A 184 11.45 7.32 -16.79
CA ARG A 184 10.14 6.81 -17.20
C ARG A 184 9.89 5.35 -16.80
N PHE A 185 10.76 4.76 -15.99
CA PHE A 185 10.54 3.43 -15.44
C PHE A 185 9.41 3.41 -14.40
N LEU A 186 8.73 2.27 -14.30
CA LEU A 186 7.73 2.01 -13.29
C LEU A 186 8.41 2.04 -11.92
N THR A 187 7.90 2.88 -11.04
CA THR A 187 8.34 2.99 -9.65
C THR A 187 7.19 2.64 -8.74
N THR A 188 7.44 1.75 -7.80
CA THR A 188 6.45 1.32 -6.82
C THR A 188 6.88 1.78 -5.43
N LYS A 189 5.94 2.35 -4.69
CA LYS A 189 6.15 2.83 -3.32
C LYS A 189 5.16 2.15 -2.38
N LEU A 190 5.68 1.55 -1.32
CA LEU A 190 4.90 1.04 -0.20
C LEU A 190 4.57 2.20 0.74
N LEU A 191 3.29 2.33 1.08
CA LEU A 191 2.73 3.39 1.92
C LEU A 191 2.25 2.81 3.25
N ASP A 192 1.97 3.69 4.20
CA ASP A 192 1.17 3.45 5.41
C ASP A 192 1.73 2.38 6.37
N PHE A 193 2.76 2.77 7.11
CA PHE A 193 3.29 2.00 8.26
C PHE A 193 2.56 2.30 9.58
N GLY A 194 1.34 2.85 9.53
CA GLY A 194 0.59 3.31 10.72
C GLY A 194 0.22 2.21 11.71
N ILE A 195 0.09 0.97 11.23
CA ILE A 195 -0.15 -0.20 12.08
C ILE A 195 1.05 -1.15 12.17
N ALA A 196 2.21 -0.72 11.64
CA ALA A 196 3.43 -1.52 11.67
C ALA A 196 3.80 -1.89 13.12
N LEU A 197 4.37 -3.08 13.28
CA LEU A 197 4.82 -3.62 14.55
C LEU A 197 6.36 -3.58 14.58
N ASP A 198 6.89 -2.96 15.63
CA ASP A 198 8.32 -3.02 15.94
C ASP A 198 8.60 -4.32 16.72
N LEU A 199 9.51 -5.14 16.21
CA LEU A 199 9.87 -6.44 16.79
C LEU A 199 10.98 -6.34 17.84
N GLU A 200 11.43 -5.13 18.23
CA GLU A 200 12.42 -4.96 19.31
C GLU A 200 11.86 -5.36 20.71
N GLY A 201 10.56 -5.75 20.77
CA GLY A 201 9.87 -6.23 21.96
C GLY A 201 9.08 -7.53 21.72
N PRO A 202 8.39 -8.08 22.75
CA PRO A 202 7.54 -9.24 22.59
C PRO A 202 6.36 -8.91 21.66
N ALA A 203 6.44 -9.39 20.43
CA ALA A 203 5.49 -9.14 19.36
C ALA A 203 4.23 -9.99 19.51
N ARG A 204 3.38 -9.67 20.48
CA ARG A 204 2.04 -10.27 20.60
C ARG A 204 0.96 -9.29 20.18
N LEU A 205 -0.03 -9.80 19.47
CA LEU A 205 -1.15 -9.01 19.02
C LEU A 205 -2.05 -8.62 20.21
N GLU A 206 -1.98 -7.36 20.62
CA GLU A 206 -2.86 -6.82 21.68
C GLU A 206 -4.23 -6.39 21.13
N VAL A 207 -4.27 -5.97 19.87
CA VAL A 207 -5.49 -5.49 19.20
C VAL A 207 -5.50 -5.95 17.75
N LEU A 208 -6.65 -6.44 17.30
CA LEU A 208 -6.87 -6.76 15.88
C LEU A 208 -6.87 -5.44 15.07
N CYS A 209 -5.93 -5.29 14.15
CA CYS A 209 -5.82 -4.11 13.31
C CYS A 209 -5.30 -4.47 11.92
N GLY A 210 -5.77 -3.75 10.91
CA GLY A 210 -5.52 -4.03 9.49
C GLY A 210 -6.80 -4.38 8.75
N ASN A 211 -6.67 -4.70 7.46
CA ASN A 211 -7.81 -5.12 6.65
C ASN A 211 -8.02 -6.64 6.78
N PRO A 212 -9.18 -7.13 7.26
CA PRO A 212 -9.46 -8.55 7.46
C PRO A 212 -9.19 -9.42 6.23
N PHE A 213 -9.38 -8.88 5.02
CA PHE A 213 -9.18 -9.61 3.77
C PHE A 213 -7.71 -9.96 3.48
N TYR A 214 -6.75 -9.22 4.04
CA TYR A 214 -5.32 -9.45 3.81
C TYR A 214 -4.58 -9.94 5.05
N MET A 215 -5.27 -10.04 6.20
CA MET A 215 -4.68 -10.55 7.43
C MET A 215 -4.24 -12.00 7.30
N ALA A 216 -3.03 -12.29 7.76
CA ALA A 216 -2.57 -13.66 7.91
C ALA A 216 -3.36 -14.38 9.03
N PRO A 217 -3.47 -15.73 9.00
CA PRO A 217 -4.19 -16.50 10.01
C PRO A 217 -3.85 -16.11 11.45
N GLU A 218 -2.58 -15.95 11.78
CA GLU A 218 -2.08 -15.56 13.10
C GLU A 218 -2.45 -14.15 13.51
N GLN A 219 -2.81 -13.26 12.57
CA GLN A 219 -3.30 -11.92 12.86
C GLN A 219 -4.79 -11.89 13.21
N THR A 220 -5.52 -12.98 13.00
CA THR A 220 -6.96 -13.05 13.25
C THR A 220 -7.31 -13.44 14.69
N GLU A 221 -6.33 -13.66 15.55
CA GLU A 221 -6.49 -14.05 16.96
C GLU A 221 -5.63 -13.17 17.87
N ILE A 222 -6.24 -12.68 18.96
CA ILE A 222 -5.51 -11.92 19.98
C ILE A 222 -4.48 -12.83 20.66
N GLY A 223 -3.27 -12.33 20.85
CA GLY A 223 -2.17 -13.08 21.46
C GLY A 223 -1.36 -13.92 20.47
N GLY A 224 -1.72 -13.95 19.19
CA GLY A 224 -0.94 -14.58 18.14
C GLY A 224 0.47 -13.97 18.05
N ALA A 225 1.48 -14.83 17.87
CA ALA A 225 2.84 -14.38 17.56
C ALA A 225 2.89 -13.94 16.10
N ILE A 226 3.34 -12.72 15.86
CA ILE A 226 3.44 -12.15 14.51
C ILE A 226 4.90 -11.87 14.18
N ASP A 227 5.30 -12.28 12.99
CA ASP A 227 6.60 -11.97 12.42
C ASP A 227 6.49 -11.52 10.95
N ALA A 228 7.62 -11.36 10.30
CA ALA A 228 7.74 -10.93 8.90
C ALA A 228 6.92 -11.77 7.91
N ARG A 229 6.62 -13.03 8.22
CA ARG A 229 5.88 -13.95 7.37
C ARG A 229 4.39 -13.63 7.29
N ALA A 230 3.88 -12.78 8.18
CA ALA A 230 2.54 -12.20 8.04
C ALA A 230 2.45 -11.28 6.81
N ASP A 231 3.50 -10.48 6.55
CA ASP A 231 3.57 -9.64 5.35
C ASP A 231 3.74 -10.47 4.06
N VAL A 232 4.45 -11.60 4.14
CA VAL A 232 4.57 -12.56 3.01
C VAL A 232 3.19 -13.10 2.62
N TYR A 233 2.37 -13.48 3.60
CA TYR A 233 1.00 -13.93 3.38
C TYR A 233 0.15 -12.83 2.71
N ALA A 234 0.15 -11.63 3.28
CA ALA A 234 -0.58 -10.48 2.73
C ALA A 234 -0.10 -10.11 1.32
N ALA A 235 1.22 -10.17 1.05
CA ALA A 235 1.78 -9.98 -0.28
C ALA A 235 1.32 -11.07 -1.26
N GLY A 236 1.17 -12.32 -0.81
CA GLY A 236 0.62 -13.42 -1.60
C GLY A 236 -0.83 -13.16 -2.03
N LEU A 237 -1.70 -12.75 -1.11
CA LEU A 237 -3.10 -12.39 -1.42
C LEU A 237 -3.17 -11.16 -2.35
N THR A 238 -2.32 -10.16 -2.10
CA THR A 238 -2.23 -8.97 -2.95
C THR A 238 -1.73 -9.32 -4.36
N PHE A 239 -0.74 -10.21 -4.48
CA PHE A 239 -0.25 -10.72 -5.76
C PHE A 239 -1.37 -11.41 -6.55
N TYR A 240 -2.13 -12.28 -5.90
CA TYR A 240 -3.28 -12.95 -6.51
C TYR A 240 -4.27 -11.93 -7.08
N GLU A 241 -4.66 -10.93 -6.27
CA GLU A 241 -5.63 -9.92 -6.68
C GLU A 241 -5.12 -9.06 -7.84
N VAL A 242 -3.87 -8.62 -7.78
CA VAL A 242 -3.25 -7.80 -8.84
C VAL A 242 -3.11 -8.58 -10.15
N LEU A 243 -2.80 -9.88 -10.08
CA LEU A 243 -2.65 -10.74 -11.24
C LEU A 243 -3.98 -11.12 -11.88
N THR A 244 -4.99 -11.45 -11.07
CA THR A 244 -6.26 -11.99 -11.53
C THR A 244 -7.35 -10.92 -11.71
N GLY A 245 -7.19 -9.76 -11.07
CA GLY A 245 -8.21 -8.71 -10.97
C GLY A 245 -9.31 -9.02 -9.94
N ARG A 246 -9.16 -10.09 -9.12
CA ARG A 246 -10.13 -10.52 -8.11
C ARG A 246 -9.45 -10.93 -6.83
N HIS A 247 -10.02 -10.55 -5.68
CA HIS A 247 -9.53 -11.02 -4.40
C HIS A 247 -9.84 -12.52 -4.19
N PRO A 248 -8.93 -13.31 -3.55
CA PRO A 248 -9.15 -14.75 -3.33
C PRO A 248 -10.42 -15.10 -2.53
N PHE A 249 -10.86 -14.18 -1.68
CA PHE A 249 -12.07 -14.30 -0.84
C PHE A 249 -13.14 -13.26 -1.22
N GLU A 250 -13.24 -12.88 -2.48
CA GLU A 250 -14.17 -11.84 -2.94
C GLU A 250 -15.65 -12.16 -2.62
N ASP A 251 -16.00 -13.45 -2.60
CA ASP A 251 -17.31 -13.93 -2.21
C ASP A 251 -17.72 -13.62 -0.76
N LEU A 252 -16.77 -13.21 0.08
CA LEU A 252 -17.02 -12.85 1.47
C LEU A 252 -17.12 -11.33 1.72
N ARG A 253 -17.17 -10.49 0.69
CA ARG A 253 -17.20 -9.02 0.84
C ARG A 253 -18.38 -8.54 1.69
N GLU A 254 -19.53 -9.20 1.58
CA GLU A 254 -20.75 -8.88 2.34
C GLU A 254 -20.93 -9.78 3.58
N ALA A 255 -19.96 -10.66 3.86
CA ALA A 255 -20.03 -11.57 5.00
C ALA A 255 -19.55 -10.89 6.31
N PRO A 256 -20.01 -11.39 7.48
CA PRO A 256 -19.45 -10.95 8.75
C PRO A 256 -17.94 -11.17 8.83
N VAL A 257 -17.24 -10.32 9.58
CA VAL A 257 -15.77 -10.38 9.70
C VAL A 257 -15.27 -11.72 10.24
N GLU A 258 -16.05 -12.38 11.09
CA GLU A 258 -15.75 -13.70 11.64
C GLU A 258 -15.68 -14.78 10.54
N ALA A 259 -16.51 -14.65 9.50
CA ALA A 259 -16.46 -15.56 8.34
C ALA A 259 -15.19 -15.33 7.51
N VAL A 260 -14.77 -14.07 7.37
CA VAL A 260 -13.48 -13.73 6.72
C VAL A 260 -12.32 -14.31 7.53
N PHE A 261 -12.29 -14.13 8.84
CA PHE A 261 -11.26 -14.71 9.71
C PHE A 261 -11.24 -16.24 9.66
N ALA A 262 -12.43 -16.89 9.65
CA ALA A 262 -12.49 -18.33 9.49
C ALA A 262 -11.94 -18.80 8.13
N ALA A 263 -12.19 -18.05 7.06
CA ALA A 263 -11.63 -18.32 5.74
C ALA A 263 -10.10 -18.13 5.71
N GLN A 264 -9.60 -17.06 6.32
CA GLN A 264 -8.15 -16.84 6.44
C GLN A 264 -7.45 -18.02 7.13
N ARG A 265 -8.06 -18.59 8.16
CA ARG A 265 -7.47 -19.71 8.90
C ARG A 265 -7.58 -21.06 8.21
N ARG A 266 -8.64 -21.32 7.43
CA ARG A 266 -8.99 -22.69 7.01
C ARG A 266 -9.21 -22.89 5.51
N ARG A 267 -9.66 -21.84 4.80
CA ARG A 267 -10.06 -21.99 3.41
C ARG A 267 -8.83 -21.85 2.49
N VAL A 268 -8.67 -22.85 1.62
CA VAL A 268 -7.72 -22.78 0.51
C VAL A 268 -8.43 -22.11 -0.66
N PRO A 269 -7.94 -20.95 -1.16
CA PRO A 269 -8.51 -20.28 -2.32
C PRO A 269 -8.32 -21.10 -3.61
N LEU A 270 -9.07 -20.76 -4.65
CA LEU A 270 -8.80 -21.27 -6.00
C LEU A 270 -7.40 -20.79 -6.44
N PRO A 271 -6.64 -21.63 -7.18
CA PRO A 271 -5.33 -21.21 -7.69
C PRO A 271 -5.49 -20.06 -8.70
N PRO A 272 -4.53 -19.12 -8.78
CA PRO A 272 -4.58 -18.00 -9.72
C PRO A 272 -4.82 -18.44 -11.17
N SER A 273 -4.22 -19.55 -11.59
CA SER A 273 -4.32 -20.08 -12.96
C SER A 273 -5.76 -20.38 -13.37
N ALA A 274 -6.64 -20.73 -12.42
CA ALA A 274 -8.06 -20.97 -12.70
C ALA A 274 -8.81 -19.72 -13.22
N LEU A 275 -8.25 -18.52 -12.94
CA LEU A 275 -8.81 -17.24 -13.39
C LEU A 275 -8.03 -16.62 -14.54
N LEU A 276 -6.86 -17.15 -14.90
CA LEU A 276 -6.10 -16.71 -16.06
C LEU A 276 -6.75 -17.23 -17.36
N GLY A 277 -6.42 -16.60 -18.48
CA GLY A 277 -6.93 -17.02 -19.79
C GLY A 277 -6.48 -18.43 -20.18
N ARG A 278 -7.28 -19.13 -21.00
CA ARG A 278 -6.96 -20.49 -21.49
C ARG A 278 -5.64 -20.57 -22.28
N ASP A 279 -5.19 -19.44 -22.81
CA ASP A 279 -3.93 -19.33 -23.57
C ASP A 279 -2.71 -19.13 -22.67
N THR A 280 -2.89 -19.14 -21.34
CA THR A 280 -1.77 -19.04 -20.39
C THR A 280 -0.88 -20.27 -20.51
N PRO A 281 0.42 -20.11 -20.80
CA PRO A 281 1.33 -21.26 -20.91
C PRO A 281 1.31 -22.11 -19.63
N PRO A 282 1.27 -23.45 -19.72
CA PRO A 282 1.19 -24.33 -18.54
C PRO A 282 2.31 -24.09 -17.52
N ARG A 283 3.54 -23.82 -17.99
CA ARG A 283 4.67 -23.49 -17.13
C ARG A 283 4.40 -22.23 -16.30
N LEU A 284 3.81 -21.20 -16.92
CA LEU A 284 3.47 -19.96 -16.24
C LEU A 284 2.32 -20.17 -15.25
N ALA A 285 1.28 -20.89 -15.65
CA ALA A 285 0.16 -21.26 -14.77
C ALA A 285 0.65 -21.99 -13.50
N SER A 286 1.50 -23.01 -13.66
CA SER A 286 2.10 -23.73 -12.53
C SER A 286 2.98 -22.84 -11.67
N ALA A 287 3.72 -21.91 -12.27
CA ALA A 287 4.62 -21.01 -11.52
C ALA A 287 3.83 -20.02 -10.63
N VAL A 288 2.79 -19.40 -11.16
CA VAL A 288 1.96 -18.46 -10.38
C VAL A 288 1.20 -19.19 -9.26
N ASP A 289 0.71 -20.41 -9.52
CA ASP A 289 0.03 -21.23 -8.52
C ASP A 289 0.97 -21.59 -7.38
N MET A 290 2.17 -22.09 -7.68
CA MET A 290 3.18 -22.45 -6.68
C MET A 290 3.59 -21.26 -5.81
N ILE A 291 3.81 -20.07 -6.41
CA ILE A 291 4.16 -18.87 -5.67
C ILE A 291 3.02 -18.46 -4.73
N PHE A 292 1.79 -18.46 -5.24
CA PHE A 292 0.63 -18.10 -4.44
C PHE A 292 0.37 -19.10 -3.30
N GLU A 293 0.36 -20.39 -3.60
CA GLU A 293 0.12 -21.46 -2.65
C GLU A 293 1.12 -21.38 -1.48
N ARG A 294 2.42 -21.26 -1.80
CA ARG A 294 3.45 -21.13 -0.77
C ARG A 294 3.35 -19.85 0.02
N ALA A 295 3.12 -18.69 -0.63
CA ALA A 295 2.98 -17.42 0.09
C ALA A 295 1.77 -17.40 1.02
N SER A 296 0.64 -18.02 0.59
CA SER A 296 -0.64 -18.03 1.32
C SER A 296 -0.88 -19.29 2.17
N ALA A 297 0.17 -20.10 2.42
CA ALA A 297 0.10 -21.23 3.32
C ALA A 297 -0.37 -20.80 4.72
N LYS A 298 -1.22 -21.62 5.36
CA LYS A 298 -1.84 -21.26 6.64
C LYS A 298 -0.84 -21.32 7.78
N ASP A 299 0.04 -22.30 7.76
CA ASP A 299 1.18 -22.40 8.68
C ASP A 299 2.30 -21.47 8.20
N PRO A 300 2.78 -20.51 9.02
CA PRO A 300 3.93 -19.68 8.69
C PRO A 300 5.19 -20.45 8.31
N GLU A 301 5.40 -21.66 8.87
CA GLU A 301 6.57 -22.50 8.55
C GLU A 301 6.55 -23.04 7.11
N GLU A 302 5.38 -23.14 6.49
CA GLU A 302 5.21 -23.61 5.11
C GLU A 302 5.35 -22.47 4.09
N ARG A 303 5.36 -21.21 4.53
CA ARG A 303 5.51 -20.03 3.66
C ARG A 303 6.94 -19.83 3.18
N PHE A 304 7.13 -18.85 2.29
CA PHE A 304 8.45 -18.26 2.13
C PHE A 304 8.89 -17.65 3.46
N GLN A 305 10.12 -17.94 3.88
CA GLN A 305 10.60 -17.53 5.20
C GLN A 305 11.00 -16.04 5.24
N SER A 306 11.14 -15.40 4.07
CA SER A 306 11.35 -13.97 3.96
C SER A 306 10.67 -13.41 2.70
N ALA A 307 10.43 -12.10 2.69
CA ALA A 307 9.97 -11.39 1.49
C ALA A 307 11.00 -11.51 0.35
N ARG A 308 12.29 -11.63 0.67
CA ARG A 308 13.36 -11.87 -0.29
C ARG A 308 13.22 -13.23 -0.98
N ASP A 309 12.96 -14.29 -0.24
CA ASP A 309 12.80 -15.63 -0.83
C ASP A 309 11.61 -15.66 -1.82
N MET A 310 10.51 -14.99 -1.48
CA MET A 310 9.37 -14.84 -2.39
C MET A 310 9.76 -14.04 -3.64
N MET A 311 10.49 -12.94 -3.48
CA MET A 311 10.97 -12.12 -4.60
C MET A 311 11.88 -12.93 -5.54
N GLU A 312 12.84 -13.65 -5.00
CA GLU A 312 13.77 -14.48 -5.78
C GLU A 312 13.01 -15.58 -6.55
N ALA A 313 12.06 -16.26 -5.91
CA ALA A 313 11.21 -17.24 -6.58
C ALA A 313 10.40 -16.61 -7.74
N MET A 314 9.81 -15.43 -7.53
CA MET A 314 9.09 -14.73 -8.59
C MET A 314 10.01 -14.40 -9.77
N LEU A 315 11.22 -13.92 -9.52
CA LEU A 315 12.19 -13.58 -10.57
C LEU A 315 12.64 -14.81 -11.36
N VAL A 316 12.86 -15.95 -10.68
CA VAL A 316 13.28 -17.20 -11.33
C VAL A 316 12.17 -17.80 -12.18
N PHE A 317 10.94 -17.81 -11.71
CA PHE A 317 9.85 -18.57 -12.34
C PHE A 317 8.97 -17.72 -13.27
N LEU A 318 8.87 -16.41 -13.07
CA LEU A 318 7.98 -15.53 -13.81
C LEU A 318 8.69 -14.56 -14.76
N SER A 319 10.02 -14.43 -14.70
CA SER A 319 10.75 -13.64 -15.71
C SER A 319 10.78 -14.36 -17.04
N PRO A 320 10.62 -13.64 -18.17
CA PRO A 320 10.85 -14.23 -19.47
C PRO A 320 12.31 -14.70 -19.60
N VAL A 321 12.49 -15.88 -20.18
CA VAL A 321 13.82 -16.42 -20.55
C VAL A 321 14.36 -15.64 -21.73
#